data_cf17468f9168c8089203657622c8c7e0
#
_entry.id   cf17468f9168c8089203657622c8c7e0
#
_cell.length_a   1.000
_cell.length_b   1.000
_cell.length_c   1.000
_cell.angle_alpha   90.00
_cell.angle_beta   90.00
_cell.angle_gamma   90.00
#
_symmetry.space_group_name_H-M   'P 1'
#
loop_
_entity.id
_entity.type
_entity.pdbx_description
1 polymer ?
#
loop_
_entity_poly.entity_id
_entity_poly.type
_entity_poly.pdbx_seq_one_letter_code
_entity_poly.pdbx_strand_id
1 'polypeptide(L)'
;MYLFECEATFEAAPDVVWKVWTDVARWPEWDVSKEIARLDGPFQPGVSGWAKQRGNLGGSFTITEVDEGRRWVTECPMPMGKVIFVHLLHPAGTGRVRVVKRVEVEGTFGSLLRLLVPKMRRDITESLGNLHRLVSG
;
A
#
# COMPACT_ATOMS: atom_id res chain seq x y z
N MET A 1 11.20 -5.81 -10.88
CA MET A 1 11.37 -4.63 -11.75
C MET A 1 10.56 -3.47 -11.21
N TYR A 2 11.19 -2.37 -11.00
CA TYR A 2 10.54 -1.14 -10.55
C TYR A 2 9.57 -0.61 -11.63
N LEU A 3 8.34 -0.28 -11.24
CA LEU A 3 7.38 0.36 -12.14
C LEU A 3 7.27 1.86 -11.89
N PHE A 4 6.91 2.25 -10.67
CA PHE A 4 6.75 3.66 -10.31
C PHE A 4 6.63 3.80 -8.80
N GLU A 5 6.67 5.03 -8.33
CA GLU A 5 6.35 5.34 -6.93
C GLU A 5 5.57 6.64 -6.82
N CYS A 6 4.80 6.75 -5.76
CA CYS A 6 4.08 7.95 -5.37
C CYS A 6 4.51 8.34 -3.97
N GLU A 7 4.55 9.64 -3.68
CA GLU A 7 4.89 10.11 -2.35
C GLU A 7 4.09 11.35 -1.97
N ALA A 8 3.95 11.56 -0.68
CA ALA A 8 3.33 12.77 -0.13
C ALA A 8 3.92 13.04 1.25
N THR A 9 3.99 14.29 1.65
CA THR A 9 4.40 14.67 3.01
C THR A 9 3.16 14.95 3.83
N PHE A 10 3.04 14.23 4.96
CA PHE A 10 1.88 14.32 5.85
C PHE A 10 2.19 15.19 7.06
N GLU A 11 1.21 16.00 7.47
CA GLU A 11 1.23 16.75 8.71
C GLU A 11 0.76 15.83 9.85
N ALA A 12 1.55 14.81 10.15
CA ALA A 12 1.25 13.81 11.18
C ALA A 12 2.55 13.14 11.62
N ALA A 13 2.57 12.65 12.85
CA ALA A 13 3.71 11.90 13.36
C ALA A 13 3.78 10.51 12.68
N PRO A 14 4.99 9.97 12.45
CA PRO A 14 5.12 8.66 11.80
C PRO A 14 4.36 7.52 12.47
N ASP A 15 4.30 7.48 13.80
CA ASP A 15 3.60 6.43 14.54
C ASP A 15 2.08 6.48 14.32
N VAL A 16 1.51 7.65 14.18
CA VAL A 16 0.08 7.83 13.88
C VAL A 16 -0.23 7.29 12.49
N VAL A 17 0.62 7.62 11.49
CA VAL A 17 0.45 7.11 10.13
C VAL A 17 0.62 5.61 10.10
N TRP A 18 1.63 5.07 10.74
CA TRP A 18 1.88 3.64 10.80
C TRP A 18 0.67 2.87 11.30
N LYS A 19 0.09 3.33 12.40
CA LYS A 19 -1.04 2.66 13.03
C LYS A 19 -2.26 2.57 12.13
N VAL A 20 -2.57 3.62 11.38
CA VAL A 20 -3.71 3.62 10.45
C VAL A 20 -3.36 2.88 9.16
N TRP A 21 -2.16 3.08 8.63
CA TRP A 21 -1.74 2.50 7.35
C TRP A 21 -1.65 0.96 7.42
N THR A 22 -1.31 0.41 8.58
CA THR A 22 -1.19 -1.03 8.77
C THR A 22 -2.43 -1.68 9.37
N ASP A 23 -3.49 -0.93 9.60
CA ASP A 23 -4.78 -1.47 10.03
C ASP A 23 -5.57 -1.93 8.81
N VAL A 24 -5.36 -3.18 8.43
CA VAL A 24 -5.87 -3.74 7.17
C VAL A 24 -7.38 -3.63 7.05
N ALA A 25 -8.13 -3.87 8.13
CA ALA A 25 -9.58 -3.81 8.12
C ALA A 25 -10.11 -2.41 7.76
N ARG A 26 -9.30 -1.37 7.98
CA ARG A 26 -9.67 0.01 7.68
C ARG A 26 -9.20 0.49 6.31
N TRP A 27 -8.51 -0.34 5.51
CA TRP A 27 -8.05 0.09 4.20
C TRP A 27 -9.15 0.68 3.33
N PRO A 28 -10.40 0.16 3.31
CA PRO A 28 -11.46 0.79 2.52
C PRO A 28 -11.78 2.24 2.89
N GLU A 29 -11.40 2.70 4.08
CA GLU A 29 -11.66 4.07 4.51
C GLU A 29 -10.82 5.11 3.77
N TRP A 30 -9.66 4.71 3.25
CA TRP A 30 -8.77 5.63 2.55
C TRP A 30 -8.29 5.13 1.19
N ASP A 31 -8.18 3.82 0.99
CA ASP A 31 -7.71 3.25 -0.28
C ASP A 31 -8.90 3.15 -1.25
N VAL A 32 -8.88 3.99 -2.29
CA VAL A 32 -9.99 4.09 -3.25
C VAL A 32 -10.20 2.80 -4.03
N SER A 33 -9.20 1.94 -4.14
CA SER A 33 -9.30 0.68 -4.86
C SER A 33 -9.89 -0.44 -4.03
N LYS A 34 -9.99 -0.29 -2.70
CA LYS A 34 -10.40 -1.39 -1.81
C LYS A 34 -11.86 -1.23 -1.39
N GLU A 35 -12.62 -2.29 -1.55
CA GLU A 35 -13.98 -2.39 -1.03
C GLU A 35 -14.02 -3.10 0.30
N ILE A 36 -13.25 -4.19 0.43
CA ILE A 36 -13.13 -4.99 1.65
C ILE A 36 -11.66 -5.40 1.79
N ALA A 37 -11.16 -5.44 3.01
CA ALA A 37 -9.82 -5.98 3.29
C ALA A 37 -9.82 -6.67 4.66
N ARG A 38 -9.06 -7.76 4.76
CA ARG A 38 -8.86 -8.47 6.02
C ARG A 38 -7.47 -9.08 6.07
N LEU A 39 -6.98 -9.31 7.27
CA LEU A 39 -5.72 -9.98 7.53
C LEU A 39 -5.98 -11.22 8.38
N ASP A 40 -5.33 -12.31 8.05
CA ASP A 40 -5.57 -13.62 8.68
C ASP A 40 -4.62 -13.88 9.86
N GLY A 41 -4.20 -12.84 10.55
CA GLY A 41 -3.31 -12.91 11.70
C GLY A 41 -2.74 -11.55 12.04
N PRO A 42 -1.72 -11.49 12.93
CA PRO A 42 -1.07 -10.24 13.26
C PRO A 42 -0.29 -9.67 12.07
N PHE A 43 -0.02 -8.37 12.08
CA PHE A 43 0.72 -7.68 11.01
C PHE A 43 2.21 -8.02 11.11
N GLN A 44 2.60 -9.14 10.51
CA GLN A 44 3.94 -9.72 10.59
C GLN A 44 4.31 -10.39 9.26
N PRO A 45 5.62 -10.54 8.96
CA PRO A 45 6.05 -11.28 7.78
C PRO A 45 5.49 -12.70 7.76
N GLY A 46 5.02 -13.13 6.61
CA GLY A 46 4.46 -14.47 6.39
C GLY A 46 2.95 -14.55 6.58
N VAL A 47 2.31 -13.52 7.14
CA VAL A 47 0.86 -13.51 7.31
C VAL A 47 0.21 -13.07 6.01
N SER A 48 -0.83 -13.82 5.61
CA SER A 48 -1.61 -13.51 4.41
C SER A 48 -2.92 -12.83 4.76
N GLY A 49 -3.44 -12.11 3.78
CA GLY A 49 -4.74 -11.48 3.86
C GLY A 49 -5.47 -11.59 2.53
N TRP A 50 -6.63 -10.97 2.48
CA TRP A 50 -7.47 -10.95 1.30
C TRP A 50 -8.09 -9.58 1.17
N ALA A 51 -8.14 -9.09 -0.06
CA ALA A 51 -8.77 -7.81 -0.35
C ALA A 51 -9.62 -7.92 -1.61
N LYS A 52 -10.82 -7.32 -1.57
CA LYS A 52 -11.68 -7.19 -2.75
C LYS A 52 -11.53 -5.77 -3.27
N GLN A 53 -11.12 -5.66 -4.51
CA GLN A 53 -11.05 -4.37 -5.18
C GLN A 53 -12.39 -4.02 -5.79
N ARG A 54 -12.66 -2.72 -5.91
CA ARG A 54 -13.89 -2.23 -6.52
C ARG A 54 -13.96 -2.70 -7.97
N GLY A 55 -15.07 -3.35 -8.33
CA GLY A 55 -15.29 -3.85 -9.68
C GLY A 55 -14.58 -5.14 -10.02
N ASN A 56 -13.90 -5.78 -9.05
CA ASN A 56 -13.15 -7.01 -9.26
C ASN A 56 -13.53 -8.08 -8.25
N LEU A 57 -13.12 -9.32 -8.56
CA LEU A 57 -13.10 -10.41 -7.59
C LEU A 57 -11.97 -10.13 -6.60
N GLY A 58 -12.06 -10.66 -5.40
CA GLY A 58 -11.01 -10.50 -4.42
C GLY A 58 -9.75 -11.25 -4.78
N GLY A 59 -8.65 -10.90 -4.13
CA GLY A 59 -7.37 -11.56 -4.27
C GLY A 59 -6.62 -11.59 -2.96
N SER A 60 -5.71 -12.55 -2.84
CA SER A 60 -4.87 -12.69 -1.67
C SER A 60 -3.63 -11.80 -1.77
N PHE A 61 -3.08 -11.46 -0.62
CA PHE A 61 -1.77 -10.84 -0.51
C PHE A 61 -1.04 -11.43 0.67
N THR A 62 0.27 -11.30 0.69
CA THR A 62 1.11 -11.76 1.80
C THR A 62 2.02 -10.63 2.23
N ILE A 63 2.12 -10.41 3.54
CA ILE A 63 3.10 -9.49 4.10
C ILE A 63 4.44 -10.21 4.08
N THR A 64 5.45 -9.63 3.43
CA THR A 64 6.77 -10.24 3.29
C THR A 64 7.83 -9.56 4.14
N GLU A 65 7.61 -8.30 4.51
CA GLU A 65 8.57 -7.53 5.30
C GLU A 65 7.84 -6.56 6.21
N VAL A 66 8.31 -6.44 7.45
CA VAL A 66 7.85 -5.42 8.40
C VAL A 66 9.04 -4.91 9.19
N ASP A 67 9.31 -3.61 9.08
CA ASP A 67 10.22 -2.88 9.94
C ASP A 67 9.36 -1.79 10.59
N GLU A 68 8.94 -2.02 11.82
CA GLU A 68 7.91 -1.23 12.48
C GLU A 68 8.23 0.27 12.48
N GLY A 69 7.26 1.05 12.01
CA GLY A 69 7.38 2.51 11.92
C GLY A 69 8.14 3.02 10.71
N ARG A 70 8.70 2.15 9.87
CA ARG A 70 9.56 2.55 8.74
C ARG A 70 9.17 1.97 7.41
N ARG A 71 8.86 0.66 7.38
CA ARG A 71 8.73 -0.04 6.10
C ARG A 71 7.86 -1.28 6.26
N TRP A 72 7.01 -1.52 5.28
CA TRP A 72 6.34 -2.80 5.14
C TRP A 72 6.11 -3.11 3.67
N VAL A 73 6.12 -4.39 3.34
CA VAL A 73 6.04 -4.87 1.97
C VAL A 73 4.97 -5.95 1.87
N THR A 74 4.14 -5.86 0.83
CA THR A 74 3.17 -6.90 0.49
C THR A 74 3.41 -7.40 -0.91
N GLU A 75 3.08 -8.67 -1.14
CA GLU A 75 3.14 -9.29 -2.47
C GLU A 75 1.77 -9.82 -2.84
N CYS A 76 1.35 -9.53 -4.06
CA CYS A 76 0.08 -9.99 -4.61
C CYS A 76 0.37 -10.90 -5.80
N PRO A 77 0.00 -12.19 -5.72
CA PRO A 77 0.22 -13.09 -6.85
C PRO A 77 -0.61 -12.68 -8.06
N MET A 78 -0.03 -12.87 -9.24
CA MET A 78 -0.67 -12.63 -10.52
C MET A 78 -0.35 -13.77 -11.47
N PRO A 79 -1.11 -13.95 -12.56
CA PRO A 79 -0.71 -14.93 -13.57
C PRO A 79 0.72 -14.64 -14.05
N MET A 80 1.59 -15.65 -13.98
CA MET A 80 2.99 -15.60 -14.41
C MET A 80 3.86 -14.57 -13.67
N GLY A 81 3.54 -14.30 -12.39
CA GLY A 81 4.36 -13.39 -11.61
C GLY A 81 3.67 -12.85 -10.37
N LYS A 82 4.09 -11.67 -9.94
CA LYS A 82 3.54 -11.01 -8.76
C LYS A 82 3.77 -9.50 -8.82
N VAL A 83 2.91 -8.77 -8.13
CA VAL A 83 3.08 -7.34 -7.88
C VAL A 83 3.55 -7.16 -6.44
N ILE A 84 4.52 -6.30 -6.24
CA ILE A 84 5.11 -6.01 -4.93
C ILE A 84 4.83 -4.55 -4.60
N PHE A 85 4.23 -4.33 -3.43
CA PHE A 85 3.97 -2.97 -2.93
C PHE A 85 4.90 -2.70 -1.75
N VAL A 86 5.79 -1.73 -1.92
CA VAL A 86 6.73 -1.29 -0.89
C VAL A 86 6.22 0.00 -0.28
N HIS A 87 6.07 0.02 1.04
CA HIS A 87 5.53 1.15 1.79
C HIS A 87 6.59 1.70 2.73
N LEU A 88 6.92 2.97 2.61
CA LEU A 88 8.01 3.59 3.37
C LEU A 88 7.53 4.83 4.11
N LEU A 89 8.05 5.01 5.33
CA LEU A 89 7.89 6.23 6.12
C LEU A 89 9.26 6.82 6.37
N HIS A 90 9.44 8.09 6.00
CA HIS A 90 10.69 8.83 6.25
C HIS A 90 10.37 10.06 7.09
N PRO A 91 10.99 10.24 8.25
CA PRO A 91 10.82 11.47 9.03
C PRO A 91 11.11 12.70 8.16
N ALA A 92 10.25 13.72 8.27
CA ALA A 92 10.35 14.94 7.45
C ALA A 92 10.30 16.20 8.29
N GLY A 93 10.73 16.10 9.56
CA GLY A 93 10.70 17.19 10.52
C GLY A 93 9.71 16.90 11.66
N THR A 94 9.62 17.80 12.61
CA THR A 94 8.75 17.63 13.78
C THR A 94 7.28 17.56 13.35
N GLY A 95 6.62 16.44 13.71
CA GLY A 95 5.21 16.26 13.40
C GLY A 95 4.91 16.05 11.92
N ARG A 96 5.92 15.69 11.12
CA ARG A 96 5.77 15.49 9.68
C ARG A 96 6.46 14.21 9.24
N VAL A 97 5.91 13.56 8.22
CA VAL A 97 6.47 12.33 7.67
C VAL A 97 6.26 12.30 6.15
N ARG A 98 7.27 11.83 5.44
CA ARG A 98 7.16 11.56 4.00
C ARG A 98 6.72 10.12 3.81
N VAL A 99 5.60 9.94 3.16
CA VAL A 99 4.98 8.63 2.92
C VAL A 99 5.21 8.26 1.46
N VAL A 100 5.81 7.09 1.22
CA VAL A 100 6.16 6.63 -0.12
C VAL A 100 5.52 5.26 -0.36
N LYS A 101 4.90 5.10 -1.51
CA LYS A 101 4.43 3.79 -1.99
C LYS A 101 5.07 3.51 -3.33
N ARG A 102 5.85 2.43 -3.38
CA ARG A 102 6.54 1.96 -4.60
C ARG A 102 5.84 0.72 -5.11
N VAL A 103 5.70 0.63 -6.42
CA VAL A 103 5.14 -0.56 -7.08
C VAL A 103 6.23 -1.21 -7.91
N GLU A 104 6.44 -2.51 -7.65
CA GLU A 104 7.37 -3.34 -8.38
C GLU A 104 6.63 -4.56 -8.91
N VAL A 105 7.17 -5.19 -9.94
CA VAL A 105 6.58 -6.37 -10.55
C VAL A 105 7.66 -7.38 -10.86
N GLU A 106 7.33 -8.66 -10.68
CA GLU A 106 8.17 -9.77 -11.12
C GLU A 106 7.35 -10.65 -12.06
N GLY A 107 8.05 -11.26 -13.05
CA GLY A 107 7.43 -12.14 -14.04
C GLY A 107 7.17 -11.45 -15.37
N THR A 108 6.61 -12.21 -16.33
CA THR A 108 6.42 -11.76 -17.72
C THR A 108 5.28 -10.76 -17.89
N PHE A 109 4.46 -10.56 -16.85
CA PHE A 109 3.29 -9.66 -16.91
C PHE A 109 3.64 -8.19 -16.77
N GLY A 110 4.91 -7.85 -16.47
CA GLY A 110 5.34 -6.49 -16.19
C GLY A 110 5.09 -5.49 -17.33
N SER A 111 5.30 -5.92 -18.57
CA SER A 111 5.08 -5.04 -19.73
C SER A 111 3.63 -4.65 -19.90
N LEU A 112 2.70 -5.58 -19.58
CA LEU A 112 1.28 -5.31 -19.65
C LEU A 112 0.83 -4.37 -18.52
N LEU A 113 1.41 -4.55 -17.34
CA LEU A 113 1.11 -3.68 -16.19
C LEU A 113 1.52 -2.23 -16.44
N ARG A 114 2.51 -1.99 -17.27
CA ARG A 114 2.90 -0.62 -17.64
C ARG A 114 1.76 0.18 -18.25
N LEU A 115 0.85 -0.48 -18.93
CA LEU A 115 -0.34 0.17 -19.50
C LEU A 115 -1.29 0.68 -18.41
N LEU A 116 -1.25 0.08 -17.23
CA LEU A 116 -2.11 0.44 -16.09
C LEU A 116 -1.46 1.46 -15.16
N VAL A 117 -0.19 1.81 -15.37
CA VAL A 117 0.54 2.73 -14.49
C VAL A 117 -0.18 4.07 -14.30
N PRO A 118 -0.70 4.74 -15.36
CA PRO A 118 -1.40 6.01 -15.15
C PRO A 118 -2.61 5.89 -14.22
N LYS A 119 -3.39 4.81 -14.34
CA LYS A 119 -4.54 4.57 -13.47
C LYS A 119 -4.09 4.24 -12.05
N MET A 120 -3.11 3.37 -11.91
CA MET A 120 -2.58 3.00 -10.59
C MET A 120 -1.99 4.20 -9.86
N ARG A 121 -1.24 5.04 -10.57
CA ARG A 121 -0.66 6.26 -10.00
C ARG A 121 -1.73 7.20 -9.51
N ARG A 122 -2.78 7.40 -10.28
CA ARG A 122 -3.91 8.25 -9.89
C ARG A 122 -4.59 7.71 -8.64
N ASP A 123 -4.89 6.41 -8.62
CA ASP A 123 -5.57 5.77 -7.48
C ASP A 123 -4.71 5.84 -6.22
N ILE A 124 -3.41 5.58 -6.32
CA ILE A 124 -2.49 5.64 -5.18
C ILE A 124 -2.35 7.08 -4.68
N THR A 125 -2.23 8.04 -5.57
CA THR A 125 -2.12 9.46 -5.19
C THR A 125 -3.38 9.91 -4.46
N GLU A 126 -4.56 9.54 -4.95
CA GLU A 126 -5.82 9.85 -4.28
C GLU A 126 -5.92 9.18 -2.92
N SER A 127 -5.51 7.90 -2.84
CA SER A 127 -5.50 7.14 -1.59
C SER A 127 -4.57 7.75 -0.55
N LEU A 128 -3.37 8.20 -0.96
CA LEU A 128 -2.46 8.90 -0.04
C LEU A 128 -3.07 10.19 0.47
N GLY A 129 -3.78 10.95 -0.37
CA GLY A 129 -4.50 12.14 0.06
C GLY A 129 -5.58 11.85 1.09
N ASN A 130 -6.33 10.75 0.87
CA ASN A 130 -7.36 10.31 1.83
C ASN A 130 -6.74 9.87 3.16
N LEU A 131 -5.63 9.14 3.09
CA LEU A 131 -4.90 8.72 4.28
C LEU A 131 -4.40 9.95 5.07
N HIS A 132 -3.87 10.94 4.38
CA HIS A 132 -3.40 12.19 5.01
C HIS A 132 -4.54 12.87 5.77
N ARG A 133 -5.71 12.99 5.15
CA ARG A 133 -6.87 13.60 5.82
C ARG A 133 -7.29 12.81 7.05
N LEU A 134 -7.25 11.49 6.97
CA LEU A 134 -7.66 10.62 8.07
C LEU A 134 -6.73 10.73 9.28
N VAL A 135 -5.43 10.91 9.07
CA VAL A 135 -4.45 10.99 10.17
C VAL A 135 -4.19 12.42 10.65
N SER A 136 -4.58 13.44 9.89
CA SER A 136 -4.37 14.85 10.23
C SER A 136 -5.53 15.47 11.01
N GLY A 137 -6.64 14.79 11.02
CA GLY A 137 -7.84 15.24 11.73
C GLY A 137 -7.87 14.81 13.19
#